data_1c588bd6643b5b877284bf125bcefe86
#
_entry.id   1c588bd6643b5b877284bf125bcefe86
#
_cell.length_a   1.000
_cell.length_b   1.000
_cell.length_c   1.000
_cell.angle_alpha   90.00
_cell.angle_beta   90.00
_cell.angle_gamma   90.00
#
_symmetry.space_group_name_H-M   'P 1'
#
loop_
_entity.id
_entity.type
_entity.pdbx_description
1 polymer ?
#
loop_
_entity_poly.entity_id
_entity_poly.type
_entity_poly.pdbx_seq_one_letter_code
_entity_poly.pdbx_strand_id
1 'polypeptide(L)'
;MNVVSQDVFKAGSAFSGGVTRHGETCGALLGAIMAIGALMGRERLPDKEQSQKAMVPATRVYDAFKEKIGHTLCSEIHKIRHGKAYRLYIPEEKKAFHDAGGHGPEGCPVVCGTAARIAAEVILDLKESSSK
;
A
#
# COMPACT_ATOMS: atom_id res chain seq x y z
N MET A 1 -3.45 -11.62 -13.33
CA MET A 1 -2.05 -11.21 -13.08
C MET A 1 -1.52 -11.93 -11.84
N ASN A 2 -0.78 -13.01 -12.01
CA ASN A 2 -0.24 -13.80 -10.89
C ASN A 2 1.11 -13.23 -10.42
N VAL A 3 1.08 -12.16 -9.63
CA VAL A 3 2.27 -11.48 -9.14
C VAL A 3 2.56 -11.83 -7.68
N VAL A 4 1.52 -12.11 -6.92
CA VAL A 4 1.61 -12.28 -5.48
C VAL A 4 1.17 -13.69 -5.09
N SER A 5 2.01 -14.38 -4.33
CA SER A 5 1.69 -15.70 -3.74
C SER A 5 0.90 -15.54 -2.45
N GLN A 6 0.33 -16.65 -1.97
CA GLN A 6 -0.36 -16.68 -0.68
C GLN A 6 0.56 -16.24 0.47
N ASP A 7 1.84 -16.60 0.42
CA ASP A 7 2.80 -16.22 1.47
C ASP A 7 3.03 -14.71 1.51
N VAL A 8 3.13 -14.06 0.36
CA VAL A 8 3.24 -12.59 0.27
C VAL A 8 1.98 -11.93 0.81
N PHE A 9 0.80 -12.45 0.47
CA PHE A 9 -0.47 -11.95 0.99
C PHE A 9 -0.52 -12.06 2.51
N LYS A 10 -0.14 -13.22 3.07
CA LYS A 10 -0.09 -13.44 4.52
C LYS A 10 0.89 -12.47 5.20
N ALA A 11 2.07 -12.26 4.60
CA ALA A 11 3.08 -11.36 5.14
C ALA A 11 2.58 -9.92 5.31
N GLY A 12 1.63 -9.49 4.50
CA GLY A 12 1.04 -8.15 4.57
C GLY A 12 -0.03 -7.97 5.66
N SER A 13 -0.46 -9.05 6.33
CA SER A 13 -1.62 -9.02 7.24
C SER A 13 -1.53 -8.00 8.37
N ALA A 14 -0.34 -7.76 8.91
CA ALA A 14 -0.15 -6.83 10.03
C ALA A 14 0.06 -5.37 9.60
N PHE A 15 0.01 -5.06 8.32
CA PHE A 15 0.15 -3.69 7.83
C PHE A 15 -1.16 -2.88 7.92
N SER A 16 -2.27 -3.53 8.23
CA SER A 16 -3.58 -2.86 8.33
C SER A 16 -3.57 -1.73 9.36
N GLY A 17 -4.32 -0.67 9.07
CA GLY A 17 -4.44 0.47 9.97
C GLY A 17 -3.15 1.28 10.11
N GLY A 18 -2.27 1.21 9.13
CA GLY A 18 -0.98 1.90 9.17
C GLY A 18 0.01 1.22 10.09
N VAL A 19 0.33 -0.04 9.79
CA VAL A 19 1.23 -0.92 10.54
C VAL A 19 0.70 -1.18 11.96
N THR A 20 0.11 -2.35 12.12
CA THR A 20 -0.50 -2.79 13.40
C THR A 20 -1.45 -1.76 14.02
N ARG A 21 -2.19 -1.04 13.18
CA ARG A 21 -3.21 -0.04 13.57
C ARG A 21 -2.66 1.21 14.25
N HIS A 22 -1.38 1.54 14.03
CA HIS A 22 -0.71 2.69 14.68
C HIS A 22 -0.66 3.96 13.83
N GLY A 23 -1.39 4.02 12.71
CA GLY A 23 -1.49 5.24 11.90
C GLY A 23 -0.24 5.61 11.11
N GLU A 24 0.71 4.69 11.01
CA GLU A 24 1.93 4.85 10.23
C GLU A 24 1.65 4.66 8.73
N THR A 25 2.65 4.28 7.94
CA THR A 25 2.48 4.12 6.49
C THR A 25 1.24 3.29 6.16
N CYS A 26 0.42 3.80 5.24
CA CYS A 26 -0.82 3.15 4.82
C CYS A 26 -0.57 1.72 4.33
N GLY A 27 -1.32 0.77 4.86
CA GLY A 27 -1.21 -0.64 4.47
C GLY A 27 -1.50 -0.89 3.00
N ALA A 28 -2.37 -0.10 2.38
CA ALA A 28 -2.65 -0.18 0.95
C ALA A 28 -1.41 0.16 0.12
N LEU A 29 -0.68 1.20 0.50
CA LEU A 29 0.59 1.56 -0.13
C LEU A 29 1.64 0.47 0.06
N LEU A 30 1.77 -0.06 1.28
CA LEU A 30 2.71 -1.14 1.56
C LEU A 30 2.40 -2.39 0.73
N GLY A 31 1.12 -2.76 0.60
CA GLY A 31 0.70 -3.88 -0.25
C GLY A 31 1.06 -3.66 -1.72
N ALA A 32 0.85 -2.46 -2.22
CA ALA A 32 1.22 -2.11 -3.60
C ALA A 32 2.74 -2.22 -3.82
N ILE A 33 3.54 -1.75 -2.87
CA ILE A 33 5.01 -1.85 -2.93
C ILE A 33 5.46 -3.31 -2.79
N MET A 34 4.79 -4.11 -1.96
CA MET A 34 5.06 -5.55 -1.84
C MET A 34 4.85 -6.26 -3.17
N ALA A 35 3.84 -5.87 -3.95
CA ALA A 35 3.62 -6.46 -5.28
C ALA A 35 4.80 -6.21 -6.22
N ILE A 36 5.39 -5.02 -6.17
CA ILE A 36 6.61 -4.71 -6.93
C ILE A 36 7.77 -5.57 -6.44
N GLY A 37 7.93 -5.69 -5.11
CA GLY A 37 8.97 -6.54 -4.52
C GLY A 37 8.82 -8.01 -4.89
N ALA A 38 7.59 -8.52 -4.93
CA ALA A 38 7.32 -9.90 -5.34
C ALA A 38 7.70 -10.16 -6.80
N LEU A 39 7.56 -9.14 -7.65
CA LEU A 39 7.89 -9.26 -9.08
C LEU A 39 9.38 -9.15 -9.34
N MET A 40 10.08 -8.23 -8.68
CA MET A 40 11.46 -7.92 -9.05
C MET A 40 12.39 -7.58 -7.87
N GLY A 41 11.99 -7.96 -6.67
CA GLY A 41 12.85 -7.82 -5.50
C GLY A 41 14.08 -8.72 -5.59
N ARG A 42 15.12 -8.41 -4.81
CA ARG A 42 16.29 -9.31 -4.73
C ARG A 42 15.92 -10.57 -3.94
N GLU A 43 16.44 -11.70 -4.39
CA GLU A 43 16.25 -13.00 -3.72
C GLU A 43 17.35 -13.29 -2.70
N ARG A 44 18.49 -12.63 -2.83
CA ARG A 44 19.66 -12.84 -1.96
C ARG A 44 20.18 -11.50 -1.46
N LEU A 45 20.58 -11.45 -0.20
CA LEU A 45 21.06 -10.23 0.46
C LEU A 45 22.22 -9.54 -0.28
N PRO A 46 23.24 -10.25 -0.83
CA PRO A 46 24.32 -9.60 -1.55
C PRO A 46 23.95 -8.94 -2.88
N ASP A 47 22.78 -9.27 -3.44
CA ASP A 47 22.35 -8.74 -4.74
C ASP A 47 21.86 -7.30 -4.62
N LYS A 48 22.82 -6.39 -4.45
CA LYS A 48 22.54 -4.96 -4.31
C LYS A 48 22.02 -4.33 -5.58
N GLU A 49 22.47 -4.82 -6.73
CA GLU A 49 22.03 -4.31 -8.03
C GLU A 49 20.54 -4.56 -8.23
N GLN A 50 20.06 -5.78 -7.97
CA GLN A 50 18.64 -6.08 -8.09
C GLN A 50 17.81 -5.29 -7.09
N SER A 51 18.32 -5.08 -5.88
CA SER A 51 17.67 -4.22 -4.88
C SER A 51 17.48 -2.80 -5.41
N GLN A 52 18.49 -2.22 -6.06
CA GLN A 52 18.40 -0.87 -6.63
C GLN A 52 17.42 -0.83 -7.81
N LYS A 53 17.43 -1.85 -8.66
CA LYS A 53 16.48 -1.94 -9.79
C LYS A 53 15.03 -1.97 -9.32
N ALA A 54 14.74 -2.66 -8.23
CA ALA A 54 13.40 -2.73 -7.65
C ALA A 54 12.94 -1.39 -7.07
N MET A 55 13.86 -0.56 -6.58
CA MET A 55 13.53 0.74 -5.99
C MET A 55 12.89 1.71 -6.99
N VAL A 56 13.25 1.63 -8.27
CA VAL A 56 12.74 2.54 -9.29
C VAL A 56 11.21 2.40 -9.45
N PRO A 57 10.66 1.23 -9.78
CA PRO A 57 9.21 1.07 -9.88
C PRO A 57 8.50 1.20 -8.53
N ALA A 58 9.12 0.80 -7.43
CA ALA A 58 8.54 0.98 -6.10
C ALA A 58 8.37 2.47 -5.78
N THR A 59 9.33 3.31 -6.15
CA THR A 59 9.23 4.76 -5.98
C THR A 59 8.12 5.35 -6.84
N ARG A 60 7.94 4.86 -8.07
CA ARG A 60 6.80 5.28 -8.92
C ARG A 60 5.46 5.01 -8.23
N VAL A 61 5.31 3.84 -7.61
CA VAL A 61 4.10 3.49 -6.85
C VAL A 61 3.91 4.46 -5.68
N TYR A 62 4.96 4.71 -4.91
CA TYR A 62 4.95 5.62 -3.77
C TYR A 62 4.51 7.03 -4.18
N ASP A 63 5.16 7.59 -5.20
CA ASP A 63 4.89 8.95 -5.66
C ASP A 63 3.47 9.10 -6.22
N ALA A 64 3.02 8.15 -7.03
CA ALA A 64 1.67 8.17 -7.60
C ALA A 64 0.60 8.04 -6.51
N PHE A 65 0.82 7.19 -5.51
CA PHE A 65 -0.08 7.04 -4.37
C PHE A 65 -0.17 8.35 -3.58
N LYS A 66 0.96 8.95 -3.24
CA LYS A 66 1.02 10.21 -2.50
C LYS A 66 0.29 11.33 -3.25
N GLU A 67 0.47 11.43 -4.55
CA GLU A 67 -0.19 12.41 -5.38
C GLU A 67 -1.71 12.22 -5.40
N LYS A 68 -2.19 10.99 -5.63
CA LYS A 68 -3.61 10.70 -5.76
C LYS A 68 -4.37 10.70 -4.44
N ILE A 69 -3.76 10.23 -3.37
CA ILE A 69 -4.39 10.11 -2.05
C ILE A 69 -4.14 11.34 -1.18
N GLY A 70 -3.02 12.04 -1.39
CA GLY A 70 -2.67 13.26 -0.68
C GLY A 70 -1.63 13.07 0.43
N HIS A 71 -1.47 11.88 0.95
CA HIS A 71 -0.48 11.55 1.96
C HIS A 71 -0.18 10.05 1.96
N THR A 72 0.87 9.64 2.64
CA THR A 72 1.26 8.23 2.76
C THR A 72 0.99 7.64 4.15
N LEU A 73 0.85 8.49 5.18
CA LEU A 73 0.56 8.03 6.54
C LEU A 73 -0.93 7.79 6.72
N CYS A 74 -1.29 6.64 7.29
CA CYS A 74 -2.67 6.27 7.57
C CYS A 74 -3.40 7.35 8.38
N SER A 75 -2.76 7.86 9.45
CA SER A 75 -3.36 8.91 10.28
C SER A 75 -3.66 10.19 9.50
N GLU A 76 -2.77 10.60 8.60
CA GLU A 76 -2.97 11.80 7.78
C GLU A 76 -4.03 11.58 6.70
N ILE A 77 -4.09 10.38 6.12
CA ILE A 77 -5.14 10.01 5.17
C ILE A 77 -6.51 10.05 5.85
N HIS A 78 -6.61 9.59 7.10
CA HIS A 78 -7.84 9.69 7.88
C HIS A 78 -8.28 11.15 8.08
N LYS A 79 -7.34 12.05 8.37
CA LYS A 79 -7.64 13.49 8.49
C LYS A 79 -8.21 14.06 7.19
N ILE A 80 -7.59 13.71 6.07
CA ILE A 80 -8.03 14.17 4.74
C ILE A 80 -9.43 13.65 4.41
N ARG A 81 -9.69 12.38 4.66
CA ARG A 81 -10.93 11.71 4.21
C ARG A 81 -12.06 11.77 5.24
N HIS A 82 -11.75 11.82 6.53
CA HIS A 82 -12.73 11.70 7.62
C HIS A 82 -12.66 12.85 8.64
N GLY A 83 -11.80 13.84 8.41
CA GLY A 83 -11.71 15.05 9.25
C GLY A 83 -10.85 14.91 10.48
N LYS A 84 -10.45 13.69 10.87
CA LYS A 84 -9.56 13.47 12.02
C LYS A 84 -8.83 12.15 11.92
N ALA A 85 -7.73 12.02 12.66
CA ALA A 85 -7.02 10.75 12.82
C ALA A 85 -7.69 9.91 13.90
N TYR A 86 -7.83 8.62 13.65
CA TYR A 86 -8.36 7.64 14.60
C TYR A 86 -7.23 6.71 15.04
N ARG A 87 -7.10 6.52 16.36
CA ARG A 87 -6.13 5.56 16.92
C ARG A 87 -6.77 4.16 16.90
N LEU A 88 -6.58 3.45 15.79
CA LEU A 88 -7.30 2.20 15.53
C LEU A 88 -6.91 1.06 16.47
N TYR A 89 -5.80 1.21 17.22
CA TYR A 89 -5.43 0.26 18.28
C TYR A 89 -6.27 0.44 19.54
N ILE A 90 -7.06 1.50 19.65
CA ILE A 90 -8.00 1.73 20.75
C ILE A 90 -9.38 1.28 20.27
N PRO A 91 -10.03 0.26 20.93
CA PRO A 91 -11.29 -0.31 20.47
C PRO A 91 -12.41 0.73 20.22
N GLU A 92 -12.54 1.71 21.10
CA GLU A 92 -13.57 2.75 21.00
C GLU A 92 -13.35 3.64 19.78
N GLU A 93 -12.10 4.00 19.49
CA GLU A 93 -11.78 4.83 18.32
C GLU A 93 -11.89 4.02 17.03
N LYS A 94 -11.53 2.75 17.05
CA LYS A 94 -11.74 1.85 15.91
C LYS A 94 -13.22 1.74 15.58
N LYS A 95 -14.07 1.60 16.58
CA LYS A 95 -15.53 1.58 16.41
C LYS A 95 -16.01 2.91 15.83
N ALA A 96 -15.55 4.04 16.37
CA ALA A 96 -15.90 5.36 15.88
C ALA A 96 -15.52 5.55 14.41
N PHE A 97 -14.34 5.07 14.01
CA PHE A 97 -13.89 5.07 12.63
C PHE A 97 -14.80 4.25 11.71
N HIS A 98 -15.16 3.05 12.16
CA HIS A 98 -16.11 2.20 11.43
C HIS A 98 -17.45 2.91 11.26
N ASP A 99 -18.00 3.46 12.35
CA ASP A 99 -19.30 4.15 12.35
C ASP A 99 -19.29 5.42 11.47
N ALA A 100 -18.11 6.06 11.34
CA ALA A 100 -17.93 7.20 10.45
C ALA A 100 -17.75 6.83 8.96
N GLY A 101 -17.85 5.54 8.62
CA GLY A 101 -17.75 5.08 7.25
C GLY A 101 -16.34 4.73 6.80
N GLY A 102 -15.38 4.60 7.73
CA GLY A 102 -13.98 4.30 7.39
C GLY A 102 -13.79 2.99 6.64
N HIS A 103 -14.63 2.00 6.90
CA HIS A 103 -14.65 0.70 6.20
C HIS A 103 -15.72 0.63 5.11
N GLY A 104 -16.50 1.70 4.93
CA GLY A 104 -17.55 1.77 3.92
C GLY A 104 -17.03 2.08 2.51
N PRO A 105 -17.94 2.11 1.51
CA PRO A 105 -17.56 2.26 0.10
C PRO A 105 -16.72 3.51 -0.20
N GLU A 106 -16.91 4.58 0.55
CA GLU A 106 -16.19 5.85 0.36
C GLU A 106 -14.96 5.99 1.27
N GLY A 107 -14.67 4.98 2.07
CA GLY A 107 -13.55 4.98 3.02
C GLY A 107 -12.29 4.31 2.49
N CYS A 108 -11.65 3.51 3.33
CA CYS A 108 -10.40 2.80 2.99
C CYS A 108 -10.50 1.90 1.75
N PRO A 109 -11.64 1.28 1.39
CA PRO A 109 -11.73 0.55 0.13
C PRO A 109 -11.36 1.37 -1.10
N VAL A 110 -11.66 2.67 -1.14
CA VAL A 110 -11.24 3.58 -2.22
C VAL A 110 -9.72 3.70 -2.26
N VAL A 111 -9.09 3.85 -1.10
CA VAL A 111 -7.62 3.95 -0.98
C VAL A 111 -6.97 2.64 -1.45
N CYS A 112 -7.50 1.51 -1.02
CA CYS A 112 -7.00 0.18 -1.43
C CYS A 112 -7.14 -0.03 -2.94
N GLY A 113 -8.29 0.31 -3.51
CA GLY A 113 -8.52 0.22 -4.95
C GLY A 113 -7.58 1.10 -5.76
N THR A 114 -7.33 2.31 -5.28
CA THR A 114 -6.37 3.23 -5.91
C THR A 114 -4.95 2.67 -5.89
N ALA A 115 -4.51 2.17 -4.73
CA ALA A 115 -3.19 1.54 -4.59
C ALA A 115 -3.03 0.33 -5.51
N ALA A 116 -4.04 -0.53 -5.57
CA ALA A 116 -4.03 -1.72 -6.43
C ALA A 116 -3.93 -1.34 -7.91
N ARG A 117 -4.67 -0.31 -8.34
CA ARG A 117 -4.61 0.18 -9.71
C ARG A 117 -3.24 0.73 -10.06
N ILE A 118 -2.66 1.54 -9.19
CA ILE A 118 -1.31 2.10 -9.37
C ILE A 118 -0.29 0.96 -9.54
N ALA A 119 -0.31 -0.02 -8.64
CA ALA A 119 0.60 -1.16 -8.72
C ALA A 119 0.42 -1.92 -10.04
N ALA A 120 -0.83 -2.18 -10.44
CA ALA A 120 -1.13 -2.89 -11.68
C ALA A 120 -0.59 -2.13 -12.90
N GLU A 121 -0.77 -0.83 -12.97
CA GLU A 121 -0.27 0.00 -14.07
C GLU A 121 1.26 -0.07 -14.17
N VAL A 122 1.96 0.07 -13.04
CA VAL A 122 3.43 -0.02 -13.00
C VAL A 122 3.89 -1.42 -13.42
N ILE A 123 3.24 -2.47 -12.94
CA ILE A 123 3.58 -3.87 -13.30
C ILE A 123 3.37 -4.12 -14.79
N LEU A 124 2.29 -3.64 -15.36
CA LEU A 124 2.03 -3.79 -16.79
C LEU A 124 3.11 -3.08 -17.63
N ASP A 125 3.49 -1.87 -17.24
CA ASP A 125 4.58 -1.15 -17.88
C ASP A 125 5.90 -1.93 -17.84
N LEU A 126 6.22 -2.52 -16.69
CA LEU A 126 7.43 -3.34 -16.53
C LEU A 126 7.40 -4.57 -17.44
N LYS A 127 6.25 -5.23 -17.54
CA LYS A 127 6.10 -6.41 -18.41
C LYS A 127 6.20 -6.04 -19.88
N GLU A 128 5.64 -4.93 -20.29
CA GLU A 128 5.75 -4.42 -21.68
C GLU A 128 7.21 -4.08 -22.02
N SER A 129 7.92 -3.41 -21.12
CA SER A 129 9.33 -3.07 -21.29
C SER A 129 10.22 -4.31 -21.41
N SER A 130 9.90 -5.39 -20.66
CA SER A 130 10.64 -6.65 -20.72
C SER A 130 10.39 -7.42 -22.01
N SER A 131 9.28 -7.17 -22.71
CA SER A 131 8.91 -7.83 -23.96
C SER A 131 9.61 -7.22 -25.18
N LYS A 132 10.26 -6.09 -25.01
CA LYS A 132 11.00 -5.39 -26.07
C LYS A 132 12.51 -5.71 -25.91
#